data_a6b3cb08c9a5ce8e42486c804a1b621e
#
_entry.id   a6b3cb08c9a5ce8e42486c804a1b621e
#
_cell.length_a   1.000
_cell.length_b   1.000
_cell.length_c   1.000
_cell.angle_alpha   90.00
_cell.angle_beta   90.00
_cell.angle_gamma   90.00
#
_symmetry.space_group_name_H-M   'P 1'
#
loop_
_entity.id
_entity.type
_entity.pdbx_description
1 polymer ?
#
loop_
_entity_poly.entity_id
_entity_poly.type
_entity_poly.pdbx_seq_one_letter_code
_entity_poly.pdbx_strand_id
1 'polypeptide(L)'
;MIEGSVYMKIMDYYIRLRLHAQDQQHMRNSLQELADVLYCSTKNVKILLKKMSEEQLISWTPGRGRGNKTEILFIHNFVEAIESYTDELLAQEKLKDIFLLLKEPLPLALQKKIENKLHHHFGYEPSNDMYDVLKIPISRKIFPLDPAFVAVTTESHLTSQIFDTLVVYNDVTEKMEPHIAHTWELSEDGLTWTFYLRKDVYFHNETVLTSKDVQFSFERLKEVYSPFEWLTEEIVQIETPSPLQIRFHLAKPNLFFLHYVSSMQLAILPRDTSIQNHHYIGTGPFKLAHYSEDNIILEAFTHYFKERALLDRIEFWGIPDHVQIDADYELPNEEENERHDIQIEEIGCIYASFNFKKPGPHHDIYFRKAWRELYDVEMILR
;
A
#
# COMPACT_ATOMS: atom_id res chain seq x y z
N MET A 1 5.53 21.72 12.98
CA MET A 1 4.96 20.41 13.42
C MET A 1 4.00 20.49 14.61
N ILE A 2 3.99 21.52 15.45
CA ILE A 2 3.07 21.66 16.60
C ILE A 2 1.76 22.39 16.23
N GLU A 3 1.78 23.27 15.26
CA GLU A 3 0.63 24.08 14.84
C GLU A 3 -0.46 23.29 14.13
N GLY A 4 -0.12 22.37 13.23
CA GLY A 4 -1.10 21.55 12.51
C GLY A 4 -1.93 20.64 13.42
N SER A 5 -1.32 20.04 14.45
CA SER A 5 -2.03 19.17 15.41
C SER A 5 -3.02 19.92 16.31
N VAL A 6 -2.81 21.21 16.55
CA VAL A 6 -3.71 22.05 17.35
C VAL A 6 -4.90 22.50 16.51
N TYR A 7 -4.69 22.80 15.23
CA TYR A 7 -5.76 23.20 14.30
C TYR A 7 -6.79 22.08 14.08
N MET A 8 -6.34 20.84 13.84
CA MET A 8 -7.21 19.68 13.73
C MET A 8 -8.16 19.52 14.90
N LYS A 9 -7.64 19.59 16.12
CA LYS A 9 -8.49 19.51 17.33
C LYS A 9 -9.55 20.60 17.40
N ILE A 10 -9.29 21.78 16.87
CA ILE A 10 -10.26 22.88 16.85
C ILE A 10 -11.35 22.63 15.83
N MET A 11 -11.01 22.12 14.64
CA MET A 11 -11.99 21.77 13.62
C MET A 11 -12.93 20.66 14.07
N ASP A 12 -12.45 19.63 14.78
CA ASP A 12 -13.32 18.58 15.34
C ASP A 12 -14.39 19.17 16.26
N TYR A 13 -13.99 20.09 17.14
CA TYR A 13 -14.92 20.79 18.04
C TYR A 13 -15.86 21.73 17.28
N TYR A 14 -15.38 22.40 16.25
CA TYR A 14 -16.20 23.25 15.38
C TYR A 14 -17.27 22.45 14.67
N ILE A 15 -16.90 21.29 14.09
CA ILE A 15 -17.84 20.37 13.43
C ILE A 15 -18.93 19.90 14.39
N ARG A 16 -18.58 19.49 15.62
CA ARG A 16 -19.55 19.10 16.65
C ARG A 16 -20.52 20.22 17.00
N LEU A 17 -20.04 21.44 17.12
CA LEU A 17 -20.90 22.60 17.36
C LEU A 17 -21.86 22.87 16.18
N ARG A 18 -21.37 22.78 14.96
CA ARG A 18 -22.16 22.95 13.75
C ARG A 18 -23.25 21.88 13.59
N LEU A 19 -22.90 20.62 13.83
CA LEU A 19 -23.86 19.52 13.83
C LEU A 19 -24.93 19.68 14.91
N HIS A 20 -24.54 20.14 16.10
CA HIS A 20 -25.49 20.46 17.18
C HIS A 20 -26.39 21.63 16.84
N ALA A 21 -25.87 22.65 16.16
CA ALA A 21 -26.63 23.82 15.71
C ALA A 21 -27.61 23.51 14.57
N GLN A 22 -27.62 22.27 14.04
CA GLN A 22 -28.47 21.85 12.92
C GLN A 22 -28.44 22.84 11.74
N ASP A 23 -27.24 23.23 11.37
CA ASP A 23 -26.94 24.19 10.28
C ASP A 23 -27.41 25.64 10.49
N GLN A 24 -27.93 25.97 11.67
CA GLN A 24 -28.23 27.36 12.02
C GLN A 24 -26.90 28.16 12.13
N GLN A 25 -26.95 29.38 11.59
CA GLN A 25 -25.81 30.28 11.63
C GLN A 25 -25.58 30.92 13.03
N HIS A 26 -26.59 30.84 13.89
CA HIS A 26 -26.53 31.41 15.24
C HIS A 26 -27.08 30.44 16.28
N MET A 27 -26.37 30.29 17.40
CA MET A 27 -26.80 29.43 18.50
C MET A 27 -26.68 30.13 19.85
N ARG A 28 -27.54 29.77 20.83
CA ARG A 28 -27.56 30.26 22.18
C ARG A 28 -27.62 29.11 23.17
N ASN A 29 -26.52 28.82 23.84
CA ASN A 29 -26.41 27.71 24.77
C ASN A 29 -25.74 28.12 26.08
N SER A 30 -26.07 27.44 27.19
CA SER A 30 -25.31 27.56 28.43
C SER A 30 -23.93 26.94 28.27
N LEU A 31 -22.96 27.37 29.08
CA LEU A 31 -21.63 26.77 29.08
C LEU A 31 -21.65 25.27 29.42
N GLN A 32 -22.68 24.79 30.17
CA GLN A 32 -22.81 23.38 30.50
C GLN A 32 -23.28 22.60 29.27
N GLU A 33 -24.33 23.07 28.56
CA GLU A 33 -24.78 22.45 27.29
C GLU A 33 -23.64 22.36 26.28
N LEU A 34 -22.82 23.42 26.13
CA LEU A 34 -21.66 23.39 25.26
C LEU A 34 -20.58 22.40 25.72
N ALA A 35 -20.39 22.26 27.05
CA ALA A 35 -19.46 21.29 27.62
C ALA A 35 -19.87 19.84 27.32
N ASP A 36 -21.17 19.59 27.38
CA ASP A 36 -21.75 18.27 27.07
C ASP A 36 -21.60 17.94 25.57
N VAL A 37 -21.88 18.91 24.67
CA VAL A 37 -21.70 18.76 23.22
C VAL A 37 -20.24 18.53 22.83
N LEU A 38 -19.32 19.24 23.47
CA LEU A 38 -17.88 19.16 23.16
C LEU A 38 -17.15 18.10 23.97
N TYR A 39 -17.85 17.36 24.84
CA TYR A 39 -17.29 16.35 25.73
C TYR A 39 -16.09 16.86 26.54
N CYS A 40 -16.20 18.09 27.10
CA CYS A 40 -15.14 18.71 27.86
C CYS A 40 -15.64 19.54 29.03
N SER A 41 -14.75 20.04 29.88
CA SER A 41 -15.13 20.92 31.00
C SER A 41 -15.56 22.34 30.52
N THR A 42 -16.41 23.01 31.26
CA THR A 42 -16.84 24.40 30.98
C THR A 42 -15.67 25.38 30.91
N LYS A 43 -14.55 25.09 31.60
CA LYS A 43 -13.31 25.85 31.49
C LYS A 43 -12.68 25.67 30.10
N ASN A 44 -12.64 24.44 29.61
CA ASN A 44 -12.13 24.15 28.27
C ASN A 44 -13.01 24.72 27.17
N VAL A 45 -14.35 24.69 27.32
CA VAL A 45 -15.26 25.36 26.38
C VAL A 45 -14.83 26.80 26.09
N LYS A 46 -14.56 27.59 27.11
CA LYS A 46 -14.12 29.00 26.93
C LYS A 46 -12.80 29.10 26.15
N ILE A 47 -11.86 28.19 26.43
CA ILE A 47 -10.57 28.15 25.71
C ILE A 47 -10.80 27.80 24.24
N LEU A 48 -11.64 26.80 23.95
CA LEU A 48 -11.97 26.37 22.60
C LEU A 48 -12.70 27.45 21.81
N LEU A 49 -13.73 28.10 22.42
CA LEU A 49 -14.45 29.18 21.77
C LEU A 49 -13.53 30.39 21.47
N LYS A 50 -12.59 30.69 22.37
CA LYS A 50 -11.59 31.75 22.13
C LYS A 50 -10.69 31.38 20.95
N LYS A 51 -10.18 30.16 20.90
CA LYS A 51 -9.34 29.69 19.79
C LYS A 51 -10.11 29.68 18.46
N MET A 52 -11.33 29.15 18.43
CA MET A 52 -12.18 29.18 17.22
C MET A 52 -12.45 30.63 16.76
N SER A 53 -12.54 31.59 17.69
CA SER A 53 -12.71 32.98 17.34
C SER A 53 -11.41 33.63 16.82
N GLU A 54 -10.25 33.24 17.35
CA GLU A 54 -8.93 33.62 16.83
C GLU A 54 -8.70 33.12 15.42
N GLU A 55 -9.17 31.88 15.12
CA GLU A 55 -9.16 31.25 13.78
C GLU A 55 -10.30 31.74 12.85
N GLN A 56 -11.07 32.74 13.27
CA GLN A 56 -12.18 33.29 12.49
C GLN A 56 -13.29 32.31 12.09
N LEU A 57 -13.40 31.18 12.79
CA LEU A 57 -14.48 30.19 12.56
C LEU A 57 -15.80 30.65 13.17
N ILE A 58 -15.75 31.34 14.31
CA ILE A 58 -16.90 31.84 15.04
C ILE A 58 -16.67 33.25 15.58
N SER A 59 -17.76 33.97 15.82
CA SER A 59 -17.81 35.10 16.75
C SER A 59 -18.64 34.70 17.97
N TRP A 60 -18.21 34.99 19.19
CA TRP A 60 -18.94 34.60 20.38
C TRP A 60 -18.99 35.67 21.46
N THR A 61 -20.11 35.70 22.17
CA THR A 61 -20.33 36.62 23.29
C THR A 61 -20.65 35.81 24.54
N PRO A 62 -19.85 35.95 25.62
CA PRO A 62 -20.13 35.22 26.85
C PRO A 62 -21.39 35.73 27.54
N GLY A 63 -22.22 34.81 28.00
CA GLY A 63 -23.37 35.16 28.85
C GLY A 63 -22.92 35.77 30.16
N ARG A 64 -23.47 36.94 30.54
CA ARG A 64 -23.16 37.64 31.80
C ARG A 64 -24.20 37.26 32.87
N GLY A 65 -23.76 36.66 34.01
CA GLY A 65 -24.60 36.31 35.15
C GLY A 65 -25.15 34.89 35.16
N ARG A 66 -25.77 34.47 36.30
CA ARG A 66 -26.34 33.13 36.46
C ARG A 66 -27.50 32.92 35.48
N GLY A 67 -27.42 31.88 34.64
CA GLY A 67 -28.45 31.50 33.70
C GLY A 67 -28.40 32.19 32.35
N ASN A 68 -27.48 33.11 32.09
CA ASN A 68 -27.31 33.72 30.78
C ASN A 68 -26.57 32.77 29.79
N LYS A 69 -27.13 32.68 28.59
CA LYS A 69 -26.60 31.83 27.51
C LYS A 69 -25.46 32.53 26.79
N THR A 70 -24.46 31.78 26.41
CA THR A 70 -23.40 32.18 25.48
C THR A 70 -23.99 32.22 24.08
N GLU A 71 -23.72 33.30 23.35
CA GLU A 71 -24.11 33.45 21.96
C GLU A 71 -22.93 33.12 21.05
N ILE A 72 -23.15 32.28 20.03
CA ILE A 72 -22.17 31.89 19.05
C ILE A 72 -22.76 32.16 17.66
N LEU A 73 -22.00 32.93 16.87
CA LEU A 73 -22.28 33.17 15.45
C LEU A 73 -21.20 32.46 14.63
N PHE A 74 -21.58 31.58 13.75
CA PHE A 74 -20.69 30.93 12.80
C PHE A 74 -20.40 31.90 11.65
N ILE A 75 -19.11 32.16 11.38
CA ILE A 75 -18.69 33.13 10.37
C ILE A 75 -18.85 32.60 8.97
N HIS A 76 -18.53 31.31 8.76
CA HIS A 76 -18.60 30.65 7.47
C HIS A 76 -19.80 29.73 7.34
N ASN A 77 -20.26 29.52 6.11
CA ASN A 77 -21.18 28.44 5.80
C ASN A 77 -20.52 27.09 6.15
N PHE A 78 -21.28 26.16 6.73
CA PHE A 78 -20.72 24.89 7.19
C PHE A 78 -20.10 24.08 6.05
N VAL A 79 -20.77 24.01 4.90
CA VAL A 79 -20.29 23.29 3.73
C VAL A 79 -18.97 23.88 3.23
N GLU A 80 -18.94 25.20 3.06
CA GLU A 80 -17.74 25.93 2.60
C GLU A 80 -16.55 25.77 3.56
N ALA A 81 -16.80 25.83 4.87
CA ALA A 81 -15.75 25.65 5.87
C ALA A 81 -15.14 24.24 5.82
N ILE A 82 -15.96 23.20 5.66
CA ILE A 82 -15.49 21.82 5.58
C ILE A 82 -14.80 21.56 4.24
N GLU A 83 -15.31 22.10 3.14
CA GLU A 83 -14.67 21.98 1.83
C GLU A 83 -13.28 22.64 1.82
N SER A 84 -13.17 23.85 2.36
CA SER A 84 -11.89 24.55 2.49
C SER A 84 -10.89 23.79 3.37
N TYR A 85 -11.38 23.26 4.49
CA TYR A 85 -10.55 22.42 5.36
C TYR A 85 -10.09 21.13 4.69
N THR A 86 -10.96 20.50 3.92
CA THR A 86 -10.62 19.30 3.12
C THR A 86 -9.53 19.62 2.10
N ASP A 87 -9.65 20.76 1.39
CA ASP A 87 -8.63 21.19 0.41
C ASP A 87 -7.28 21.45 1.08
N GLU A 88 -7.30 22.04 2.28
CA GLU A 88 -6.09 22.27 3.06
C GLU A 88 -5.43 20.94 3.52
N LEU A 89 -6.24 19.95 3.93
CA LEU A 89 -5.75 18.63 4.30
C LEU A 89 -5.19 17.87 3.09
N LEU A 90 -5.85 17.95 1.91
CA LEU A 90 -5.36 17.38 0.66
C LEU A 90 -4.02 18.01 0.25
N ALA A 91 -3.92 19.33 0.29
CA ALA A 91 -2.67 20.03 -0.02
C ALA A 91 -1.50 19.68 0.92
N GLN A 92 -1.81 19.24 2.13
CA GLN A 92 -0.83 18.78 3.12
C GLN A 92 -0.64 17.26 3.13
N GLU A 93 -1.26 16.53 2.21
CA GLU A 93 -1.25 15.06 2.12
C GLU A 93 -1.70 14.35 3.43
N LYS A 94 -2.60 15.00 4.19
CA LYS A 94 -3.16 14.49 5.45
C LYS A 94 -4.43 13.67 5.24
N LEU A 95 -4.36 12.64 4.40
CA LEU A 95 -5.53 11.81 4.06
C LEU A 95 -6.17 11.14 5.28
N LYS A 96 -5.36 10.74 6.26
CA LYS A 96 -5.84 10.19 7.53
C LYS A 96 -6.86 11.09 8.23
N ASP A 97 -6.62 12.38 8.19
CA ASP A 97 -7.48 13.36 8.85
C ASP A 97 -8.79 13.55 8.08
N ILE A 98 -8.74 13.43 6.75
CA ILE A 98 -9.94 13.41 5.92
C ILE A 98 -10.77 12.14 6.19
N PHE A 99 -10.12 10.98 6.35
CA PHE A 99 -10.82 9.74 6.71
C PHE A 99 -11.45 9.80 8.10
N LEU A 100 -10.83 10.50 9.05
CA LEU A 100 -11.42 10.77 10.36
C LEU A 100 -12.59 11.74 10.26
N LEU A 101 -12.48 12.76 9.42
CA LEU A 101 -13.58 13.69 9.13
C LEU A 101 -14.82 12.97 8.56
N LEU A 102 -14.63 11.99 7.66
CA LEU A 102 -15.71 11.19 7.09
C LEU A 102 -16.38 10.23 8.09
N LYS A 103 -15.79 9.99 9.28
CA LYS A 103 -16.45 9.27 10.39
C LYS A 103 -17.46 10.12 11.15
N GLU A 104 -17.34 11.43 11.10
CA GLU A 104 -18.31 12.32 11.74
C GLU A 104 -19.66 12.24 11.00
N PRO A 105 -20.79 12.42 11.67
CA PRO A 105 -22.13 12.33 11.06
C PRO A 105 -22.44 13.55 10.19
N LEU A 106 -21.65 13.75 9.15
CA LEU A 106 -21.80 14.84 8.20
C LEU A 106 -23.06 14.62 7.30
N PRO A 107 -23.68 15.69 6.79
CA PRO A 107 -24.72 15.56 5.77
C PRO A 107 -24.22 14.77 4.55
N LEU A 108 -25.04 13.86 4.03
CA LEU A 108 -24.69 12.96 2.91
C LEU A 108 -24.14 13.71 1.68
N ALA A 109 -24.72 14.87 1.38
CA ALA A 109 -24.25 15.70 0.27
C ALA A 109 -22.81 16.22 0.49
N LEU A 110 -22.43 16.50 1.73
CA LEU A 110 -21.08 16.95 2.08
C LEU A 110 -20.11 15.78 2.08
N GLN A 111 -20.49 14.61 2.59
CA GLN A 111 -19.70 13.39 2.49
C GLN A 111 -19.33 13.08 1.03
N LYS A 112 -20.33 13.07 0.13
CA LYS A 112 -20.11 12.86 -1.30
C LYS A 112 -19.17 13.88 -1.94
N LYS A 113 -19.22 15.15 -1.51
CA LYS A 113 -18.30 16.17 -2.01
C LYS A 113 -16.86 15.90 -1.56
N ILE A 114 -16.66 15.45 -0.32
CA ILE A 114 -15.33 15.07 0.19
C ILE A 114 -14.83 13.84 -0.55
N GLU A 115 -15.67 12.83 -0.73
CA GLU A 115 -15.33 11.61 -1.48
C GLU A 115 -14.95 11.94 -2.94
N ASN A 116 -15.68 12.83 -3.61
CA ASN A 116 -15.32 13.29 -4.95
C ASN A 116 -13.96 14.01 -4.98
N LYS A 117 -13.66 14.85 -3.98
CA LYS A 117 -12.34 15.49 -3.89
C LYS A 117 -11.22 14.45 -3.68
N LEU A 118 -11.45 13.44 -2.84
CA LEU A 118 -10.52 12.33 -2.68
C LEU A 118 -10.36 11.55 -3.99
N HIS A 119 -11.45 11.28 -4.72
CA HIS A 119 -11.40 10.62 -6.01
C HIS A 119 -10.44 11.34 -6.99
N HIS A 120 -10.59 12.67 -7.10
CA HIS A 120 -9.69 13.48 -7.94
C HIS A 120 -8.27 13.61 -7.41
N HIS A 121 -8.02 13.30 -6.15
CA HIS A 121 -6.66 13.28 -5.58
C HIS A 121 -5.88 12.03 -5.95
N PHE A 122 -6.56 10.93 -6.28
CA PHE A 122 -5.95 9.69 -6.74
C PHE A 122 -5.86 9.66 -8.27
N GLY A 123 -4.96 8.83 -8.78
CA GLY A 123 -4.70 8.69 -10.19
C GLY A 123 -3.33 9.24 -10.58
N TYR A 124 -3.15 9.49 -11.87
CA TYR A 124 -1.92 10.03 -12.42
C TYR A 124 -1.96 11.56 -12.41
N GLU A 125 -0.95 12.17 -11.80
CA GLU A 125 -0.73 13.62 -11.83
C GLU A 125 0.47 13.93 -12.72
N PRO A 126 0.24 14.43 -13.95
CA PRO A 126 1.34 14.95 -14.77
C PRO A 126 1.85 16.26 -14.16
N SER A 127 3.11 16.27 -13.76
CA SER A 127 3.74 17.48 -13.26
C SER A 127 4.28 18.33 -14.42
N ASN A 128 4.10 19.64 -14.33
CA ASN A 128 4.75 20.59 -15.23
C ASN A 128 6.29 20.58 -15.10
N ASP A 129 6.81 19.94 -14.04
CA ASP A 129 8.25 19.90 -13.71
C ASP A 129 8.94 18.60 -14.16
N MET A 130 8.37 17.83 -15.07
CA MET A 130 8.87 16.52 -15.52
C MET A 130 9.04 15.51 -14.37
N TYR A 131 8.14 15.52 -13.42
CA TYR A 131 8.11 14.58 -12.29
C TYR A 131 6.72 13.95 -12.16
N ASP A 132 6.61 12.69 -12.58
CA ASP A 132 5.35 11.99 -12.74
C ASP A 132 5.02 11.14 -11.51
N VAL A 133 3.85 11.38 -10.91
CA VAL A 133 3.37 10.68 -9.73
C VAL A 133 2.08 9.93 -10.02
N LEU A 134 2.02 8.67 -9.58
CA LEU A 134 0.80 7.86 -9.59
C LEU A 134 0.37 7.57 -8.15
N LYS A 135 -0.84 7.99 -7.77
CA LYS A 135 -1.45 7.75 -6.46
C LYS A 135 -2.54 6.69 -6.55
N ILE A 136 -2.35 5.56 -5.85
CA ILE A 136 -3.23 4.38 -5.92
C ILE A 136 -3.92 4.17 -4.57
N PRO A 137 -5.26 4.23 -4.51
CA PRO A 137 -6.01 3.84 -3.32
C PRO A 137 -6.05 2.32 -3.16
N ILE A 138 -5.87 1.82 -1.96
CA ILE A 138 -5.95 0.38 -1.63
C ILE A 138 -6.92 0.18 -0.48
N SER A 139 -7.96 -0.63 -0.71
CA SER A 139 -9.02 -0.92 0.27
C SER A 139 -8.64 -1.96 1.34
N ARG A 140 -7.40 -2.46 1.34
CA ARG A 140 -6.93 -3.47 2.29
C ARG A 140 -5.53 -3.16 2.81
N LYS A 141 -5.16 -3.74 3.94
CA LYS A 141 -3.78 -3.71 4.42
C LYS A 141 -2.86 -4.47 3.47
N ILE A 142 -1.69 -3.88 3.21
CA ILE A 142 -0.60 -4.54 2.50
C ILE A 142 0.23 -5.31 3.54
N PHE A 143 0.45 -6.60 3.27
CA PHE A 143 1.32 -7.43 4.08
C PHE A 143 2.81 -7.07 3.85
N PRO A 144 3.71 -7.50 4.75
CA PRO A 144 5.15 -7.29 4.55
C PRO A 144 5.63 -7.78 3.18
N LEU A 145 6.48 -6.99 2.53
CA LEU A 145 7.00 -7.25 1.18
C LEU A 145 8.31 -8.07 1.18
N ASP A 146 8.54 -8.88 2.21
CA ASP A 146 9.68 -9.81 2.24
C ASP A 146 9.45 -10.91 1.18
N PRO A 147 10.30 -11.02 0.14
CA PRO A 147 10.13 -12.01 -0.92
C PRO A 147 9.94 -13.44 -0.39
N ALA A 148 10.65 -13.81 0.66
CA ALA A 148 10.57 -15.16 1.24
C ALA A 148 9.17 -15.55 1.76
N PHE A 149 8.24 -14.60 1.93
CA PHE A 149 6.91 -14.82 2.51
C PHE A 149 5.77 -14.32 1.62
N VAL A 150 6.08 -13.70 0.48
CA VAL A 150 5.05 -13.16 -0.43
C VAL A 150 4.28 -14.29 -1.10
N ALA A 151 2.96 -14.31 -0.90
CA ALA A 151 2.06 -15.35 -1.40
C ALA A 151 0.78 -14.78 -2.04
N VAL A 152 0.58 -13.46 -2.03
CA VAL A 152 -0.62 -12.79 -2.51
C VAL A 152 -0.27 -11.92 -3.71
N THR A 153 -1.14 -11.89 -4.72
CA THR A 153 -0.91 -11.23 -6.01
C THR A 153 -0.46 -9.78 -5.87
N THR A 154 -1.16 -8.97 -5.06
CA THR A 154 -0.83 -7.55 -4.89
C THR A 154 0.56 -7.34 -4.29
N GLU A 155 0.91 -8.07 -3.22
CA GLU A 155 2.24 -8.01 -2.61
C GLU A 155 3.31 -8.55 -3.55
N SER A 156 3.01 -9.60 -4.32
CA SER A 156 3.91 -10.13 -5.35
C SER A 156 4.20 -9.07 -6.41
N HIS A 157 3.16 -8.36 -6.86
CA HIS A 157 3.30 -7.28 -7.82
C HIS A 157 4.14 -6.11 -7.26
N LEU A 158 3.86 -5.68 -6.00
CA LEU A 158 4.66 -4.65 -5.33
C LEU A 158 6.11 -5.10 -5.14
N THR A 159 6.31 -6.35 -4.74
CA THR A 159 7.64 -6.92 -4.54
C THR A 159 8.42 -6.95 -5.85
N SER A 160 7.78 -7.24 -7.00
CA SER A 160 8.43 -7.20 -8.32
C SER A 160 8.85 -5.80 -8.79
N GLN A 161 8.32 -4.73 -8.16
CA GLN A 161 8.81 -3.38 -8.43
C GLN A 161 10.10 -3.06 -7.64
N ILE A 162 10.34 -3.77 -6.53
CA ILE A 162 11.47 -3.52 -5.62
C ILE A 162 12.61 -4.50 -5.87
N PHE A 163 12.30 -5.73 -6.26
CA PHE A 163 13.26 -6.82 -6.37
C PHE A 163 13.22 -7.47 -7.74
N ASP A 164 14.33 -8.08 -8.12
CA ASP A 164 14.47 -8.86 -9.35
C ASP A 164 14.92 -10.29 -9.06
N THR A 165 14.66 -11.17 -10.00
CA THR A 165 15.08 -12.57 -10.02
C THR A 165 16.21 -12.81 -11.03
N LEU A 166 16.80 -14.01 -11.04
CA LEU A 166 17.84 -14.36 -12.02
C LEU A 166 17.34 -14.34 -13.45
N VAL A 167 16.15 -14.88 -13.67
CA VAL A 167 15.45 -14.95 -14.96
C VAL A 167 13.99 -14.62 -14.74
N VAL A 168 13.28 -14.22 -15.79
CA VAL A 168 11.83 -13.96 -15.75
C VAL A 168 11.12 -14.85 -16.75
N TYR A 169 9.91 -15.24 -16.43
CA TYR A 169 9.02 -15.91 -17.36
C TYR A 169 8.19 -14.85 -18.11
N ASN A 170 8.19 -14.92 -19.43
CA ASN A 170 7.37 -14.06 -20.27
C ASN A 170 6.12 -14.83 -20.70
N ASP A 171 4.95 -14.44 -20.18
CA ASP A 171 3.67 -15.11 -20.43
C ASP A 171 3.22 -14.99 -21.89
N VAL A 172 3.62 -13.94 -22.59
CA VAL A 172 3.24 -13.71 -24.00
C VAL A 172 4.02 -14.64 -24.93
N THR A 173 5.33 -14.80 -24.67
CA THR A 173 6.20 -15.63 -25.49
C THR A 173 6.30 -17.07 -24.98
N GLU A 174 5.77 -17.34 -23.77
CA GLU A 174 5.86 -18.62 -23.04
C GLU A 174 7.32 -19.09 -22.87
N LYS A 175 8.23 -18.15 -22.64
CA LYS A 175 9.68 -18.44 -22.53
C LYS A 175 10.31 -17.81 -21.30
N MET A 176 11.38 -18.48 -20.85
CA MET A 176 12.30 -17.88 -19.88
C MET A 176 13.18 -16.86 -20.57
N GLU A 177 13.25 -15.66 -20.01
CA GLU A 177 14.06 -14.56 -20.52
C GLU A 177 15.17 -14.16 -19.55
N PRO A 178 16.32 -13.67 -20.05
CA PRO A 178 17.39 -13.14 -19.25
C PRO A 178 16.94 -11.94 -18.41
N HIS A 179 17.34 -11.94 -17.12
CA HIS A 179 17.09 -10.81 -16.21
C HIS A 179 18.39 -10.39 -15.49
N ILE A 180 18.56 -10.66 -14.18
CA ILE A 180 19.87 -10.47 -13.52
C ILE A 180 20.93 -11.39 -14.16
N ALA A 181 20.58 -12.63 -14.44
CA ALA A 181 21.39 -13.48 -15.30
C ALA A 181 21.21 -13.05 -16.75
N HIS A 182 22.32 -12.80 -17.43
CA HIS A 182 22.30 -12.45 -18.85
C HIS A 182 22.24 -13.69 -19.76
N THR A 183 22.70 -14.85 -19.25
CA THR A 183 22.58 -16.18 -19.91
C THR A 183 22.81 -17.28 -18.88
N TRP A 184 22.46 -18.49 -19.26
CA TRP A 184 22.66 -19.70 -18.44
C TRP A 184 22.95 -20.92 -19.29
N GLU A 185 23.50 -21.94 -18.67
CA GLU A 185 23.85 -23.23 -19.27
C GLU A 185 23.41 -24.38 -18.36
N LEU A 186 23.02 -25.48 -18.96
CA LEU A 186 22.75 -26.74 -18.28
C LEU A 186 23.79 -27.77 -18.71
N SER A 187 24.41 -28.47 -17.75
CA SER A 187 25.35 -29.55 -18.03
C SER A 187 24.65 -30.71 -18.77
N GLU A 188 25.43 -31.51 -19.47
CA GLU A 188 24.91 -32.66 -20.29
C GLU A 188 24.16 -33.67 -19.42
N ASP A 189 24.55 -33.88 -18.19
CA ASP A 189 23.89 -34.77 -17.23
C ASP A 189 22.61 -34.14 -16.59
N GLY A 190 22.30 -32.90 -16.91
CA GLY A 190 21.13 -32.18 -16.38
C GLY A 190 21.18 -31.82 -14.90
N LEU A 191 22.35 -31.97 -14.25
CA LEU A 191 22.50 -31.79 -12.80
C LEU A 191 23.07 -30.43 -12.40
N THR A 192 23.72 -29.72 -13.32
CA THR A 192 24.36 -28.43 -12.99
C THR A 192 23.85 -27.30 -13.85
N TRP A 193 23.23 -26.31 -13.21
CA TRP A 193 22.85 -25.07 -13.83
C TRP A 193 23.89 -24.00 -13.53
N THR A 194 24.45 -23.38 -14.56
CA THR A 194 25.40 -22.26 -14.46
C THR A 194 24.75 -20.99 -14.98
N PHE A 195 24.71 -19.95 -14.16
CA PHE A 195 24.20 -18.62 -14.53
C PHE A 195 25.35 -17.63 -14.59
N TYR A 196 25.33 -16.79 -15.63
CA TYR A 196 26.28 -15.71 -15.85
C TYR A 196 25.56 -14.39 -15.59
N LEU A 197 25.98 -13.67 -14.56
CA LEU A 197 25.31 -12.44 -14.10
C LEU A 197 25.72 -11.24 -14.95
N ARG A 198 24.80 -10.27 -15.07
CA ARG A 198 25.10 -8.97 -15.67
C ARG A 198 26.13 -8.23 -14.84
N LYS A 199 26.92 -7.40 -15.50
CA LYS A 199 27.79 -6.42 -14.85
C LYS A 199 26.96 -5.20 -14.44
N ASP A 200 27.45 -4.50 -13.43
CA ASP A 200 26.93 -3.21 -13.00
C ASP A 200 25.41 -3.23 -12.66
N VAL A 201 24.95 -4.36 -12.07
CA VAL A 201 23.65 -4.42 -11.41
C VAL A 201 23.83 -3.87 -10.01
N TYR A 202 23.12 -2.77 -9.71
CA TYR A 202 23.18 -2.11 -8.41
C TYR A 202 21.95 -2.45 -7.58
N PHE A 203 22.15 -2.64 -6.30
CA PHE A 203 21.07 -2.58 -5.31
C PHE A 203 20.67 -1.11 -5.04
N HIS A 204 19.52 -0.89 -4.45
CA HIS A 204 19.03 0.45 -4.09
C HIS A 204 19.93 1.22 -3.11
N ASN A 205 20.82 0.54 -2.41
CA ASN A 205 21.85 1.12 -1.55
C ASN A 205 23.19 1.35 -2.30
N GLU A 206 23.16 1.28 -3.64
CA GLU A 206 24.32 1.52 -4.54
C GLU A 206 25.44 0.49 -4.43
N THR A 207 25.25 -0.62 -3.72
CA THR A 207 26.20 -1.74 -3.74
C THR A 207 26.01 -2.59 -4.99
N VAL A 208 27.10 -3.15 -5.51
CA VAL A 208 27.06 -3.97 -6.73
C VAL A 208 26.69 -5.41 -6.38
N LEU A 209 25.72 -5.97 -7.11
CA LEU A 209 25.31 -7.36 -6.99
C LEU A 209 26.40 -8.33 -7.45
N THR A 210 26.58 -9.38 -6.68
CA THR A 210 27.52 -10.47 -6.98
C THR A 210 26.86 -11.85 -6.81
N SER A 211 27.54 -12.90 -7.29
CA SER A 211 27.11 -14.29 -7.09
C SER A 211 26.90 -14.68 -5.61
N LYS A 212 27.59 -14.00 -4.68
CA LYS A 212 27.42 -14.24 -3.24
C LYS A 212 26.07 -13.73 -2.71
N ASP A 213 25.54 -12.68 -3.31
CA ASP A 213 24.21 -12.15 -2.96
C ASP A 213 23.12 -13.10 -3.47
N VAL A 214 23.35 -13.70 -4.63
CA VAL A 214 22.48 -14.76 -5.15
C VAL A 214 22.52 -15.99 -4.22
N GLN A 215 23.71 -16.48 -3.85
CA GLN A 215 23.85 -17.59 -2.91
C GLN A 215 23.10 -17.31 -1.60
N PHE A 216 23.33 -16.16 -0.99
CA PHE A 216 22.66 -15.73 0.23
C PHE A 216 21.13 -15.77 0.10
N SER A 217 20.59 -15.24 -0.99
CA SER A 217 19.13 -15.19 -1.21
C SER A 217 18.50 -16.57 -1.26
N PHE A 218 19.17 -17.53 -1.90
CA PHE A 218 18.70 -18.91 -1.99
C PHE A 218 18.81 -19.65 -0.65
N GLU A 219 19.91 -19.49 0.07
CA GLU A 219 20.13 -20.12 1.38
C GLU A 219 19.19 -19.55 2.44
N ARG A 220 18.86 -18.26 2.32
CA ARG A 220 17.98 -17.54 3.24
C ARG A 220 16.60 -18.16 3.39
N LEU A 221 16.00 -18.72 2.32
CA LEU A 221 14.66 -19.33 2.41
C LEU A 221 14.57 -20.37 3.53
N LYS A 222 15.61 -21.16 3.68
CA LYS A 222 15.72 -22.17 4.74
C LYS A 222 16.01 -21.55 6.10
N GLU A 223 16.88 -20.54 6.15
CA GLU A 223 17.26 -19.87 7.40
C GLU A 223 16.09 -19.16 8.07
N VAL A 224 15.20 -18.55 7.27
CA VAL A 224 14.01 -17.83 7.77
C VAL A 224 12.77 -18.73 7.88
N TYR A 225 12.90 -20.05 7.64
CA TYR A 225 11.77 -20.99 7.63
C TYR A 225 10.63 -20.55 6.69
N SER A 226 10.99 -20.14 5.49
CA SER A 226 10.03 -19.75 4.45
C SER A 226 9.09 -20.90 4.11
N PRO A 227 7.79 -20.65 3.91
CA PRO A 227 6.87 -21.67 3.37
C PRO A 227 7.25 -22.12 1.94
N PHE A 228 8.18 -21.41 1.29
CA PHE A 228 8.67 -21.66 -0.06
C PHE A 228 10.07 -22.28 -0.08
N GLU A 229 10.61 -22.77 1.05
CA GLU A 229 11.94 -23.43 1.09
C GLU A 229 12.05 -24.62 0.12
N TRP A 230 10.89 -25.25 -0.23
CA TRP A 230 10.83 -26.33 -1.21
C TRP A 230 11.36 -25.96 -2.61
N LEU A 231 11.39 -24.66 -2.96
CA LEU A 231 11.97 -24.17 -4.22
C LEU A 231 13.47 -24.46 -4.32
N THR A 232 14.14 -24.61 -3.19
CA THR A 232 15.60 -24.86 -3.09
C THR A 232 15.94 -26.28 -2.59
N GLU A 233 14.95 -27.11 -2.31
CA GLU A 233 15.14 -28.45 -1.70
C GLU A 233 16.01 -29.38 -2.54
N GLU A 234 15.95 -29.27 -3.87
CA GLU A 234 16.74 -30.08 -4.78
C GLU A 234 18.18 -29.59 -4.95
N ILE A 235 18.53 -28.42 -4.44
CA ILE A 235 19.88 -27.86 -4.52
C ILE A 235 20.77 -28.53 -3.44
N VAL A 236 21.76 -29.29 -3.90
CA VAL A 236 22.73 -29.96 -3.00
C VAL A 236 23.95 -29.10 -2.72
N GLN A 237 24.31 -28.20 -3.67
CA GLN A 237 25.46 -27.32 -3.52
C GLN A 237 25.28 -26.07 -4.38
N ILE A 238 25.72 -24.93 -3.85
CA ILE A 238 25.82 -23.66 -4.57
C ILE A 238 27.29 -23.27 -4.61
N GLU A 239 27.81 -23.00 -5.81
CA GLU A 239 29.17 -22.52 -6.02
C GLU A 239 29.18 -21.11 -6.59
N THR A 240 30.11 -20.29 -6.13
CA THR A 240 30.35 -18.93 -6.64
C THR A 240 31.76 -18.83 -7.22
N PRO A 241 32.02 -19.41 -8.41
CA PRO A 241 33.37 -19.49 -8.99
C PRO A 241 33.99 -18.11 -9.26
N SER A 242 33.14 -17.11 -9.54
CA SER A 242 33.54 -15.71 -9.69
C SER A 242 32.41 -14.78 -9.24
N PRO A 243 32.67 -13.48 -9.06
CA PRO A 243 31.61 -12.53 -8.69
C PRO A 243 30.41 -12.48 -9.65
N LEU A 244 30.61 -12.88 -10.91
CA LEU A 244 29.57 -12.85 -11.95
C LEU A 244 29.15 -14.24 -12.43
N GLN A 245 29.49 -15.30 -11.70
CA GLN A 245 29.12 -16.66 -12.05
C GLN A 245 28.64 -17.42 -10.81
N ILE A 246 27.49 -18.09 -10.94
CA ILE A 246 26.94 -18.97 -9.91
C ILE A 246 26.55 -20.30 -10.54
N ARG A 247 26.77 -21.39 -9.78
CA ARG A 247 26.38 -22.75 -10.16
C ARG A 247 25.52 -23.38 -9.10
N PHE A 248 24.45 -24.01 -9.54
CA PHE A 248 23.56 -24.81 -8.71
C PHE A 248 23.70 -26.28 -9.10
N HIS A 249 24.12 -27.11 -8.16
CA HIS A 249 24.15 -28.55 -8.32
C HIS A 249 22.89 -29.15 -7.73
N LEU A 250 22.15 -29.92 -8.54
CA LEU A 250 20.88 -30.52 -8.17
C LEU A 250 21.05 -31.99 -7.82
N ALA A 251 20.26 -32.51 -6.89
CA ALA A 251 20.23 -33.92 -6.51
C ALA A 251 19.72 -34.83 -7.66
N LYS A 252 18.89 -34.30 -8.56
CA LYS A 252 18.34 -34.97 -9.74
C LYS A 252 18.10 -33.94 -10.85
N PRO A 253 18.06 -34.37 -12.12
CA PRO A 253 17.76 -33.48 -13.23
C PRO A 253 16.36 -32.85 -13.07
N ASN A 254 16.29 -31.51 -13.18
CA ASN A 254 15.05 -30.76 -13.09
C ASN A 254 15.00 -29.66 -14.16
N LEU A 255 14.19 -29.88 -15.20
CA LEU A 255 13.98 -28.91 -16.28
C LEU A 255 13.09 -27.74 -15.87
N PHE A 256 12.32 -27.87 -14.78
CA PHE A 256 11.52 -26.79 -14.22
C PHE A 256 12.33 -25.86 -13.30
N PHE A 257 13.62 -26.12 -13.07
CA PHE A 257 14.45 -25.30 -12.20
C PHE A 257 14.48 -23.82 -12.61
N LEU A 258 14.42 -23.52 -13.92
CA LEU A 258 14.30 -22.13 -14.41
C LEU A 258 13.01 -21.46 -13.91
N HIS A 259 11.90 -22.17 -13.83
CA HIS A 259 10.65 -21.63 -13.26
C HIS A 259 10.79 -21.38 -11.76
N TYR A 260 11.55 -22.22 -11.03
CA TYR A 260 11.80 -21.98 -9.62
C TYR A 260 12.61 -20.70 -9.42
N VAL A 261 13.70 -20.53 -10.16
CA VAL A 261 14.58 -19.35 -10.02
C VAL A 261 13.98 -18.06 -10.61
N SER A 262 12.88 -18.13 -11.35
CA SER A 262 12.08 -16.98 -11.77
C SER A 262 11.02 -16.57 -10.73
N SER A 263 10.81 -17.39 -9.69
CA SER A 263 9.81 -17.10 -8.65
C SER A 263 10.25 -15.91 -7.78
N MET A 264 9.33 -15.00 -7.50
CA MET A 264 9.62 -13.80 -6.69
C MET A 264 10.14 -14.12 -5.29
N GLN A 265 9.84 -15.32 -4.77
CA GLN A 265 10.37 -15.79 -3.49
C GLN A 265 11.89 -16.03 -3.49
N LEU A 266 12.47 -16.17 -4.68
CA LEU A 266 13.92 -16.26 -4.90
C LEU A 266 14.51 -14.97 -5.49
N ALA A 267 13.85 -13.84 -5.29
CA ALA A 267 14.39 -12.53 -5.61
C ALA A 267 15.70 -12.27 -4.88
N ILE A 268 16.60 -11.54 -5.53
CA ILE A 268 17.96 -11.35 -5.02
C ILE A 268 18.03 -10.17 -4.06
N LEU A 269 18.61 -10.44 -2.89
CA LEU A 269 18.83 -9.48 -1.80
C LEU A 269 20.30 -9.29 -1.54
N PRO A 270 20.73 -8.10 -1.07
CA PRO A 270 22.10 -7.90 -0.65
C PRO A 270 22.38 -8.70 0.65
N ARG A 271 23.44 -9.50 0.66
CA ARG A 271 23.81 -10.40 1.77
C ARG A 271 24.12 -9.67 3.09
N ASP A 272 24.57 -8.42 3.00
CA ASP A 272 25.00 -7.63 4.14
C ASP A 272 23.84 -6.81 4.78
N THR A 273 22.60 -7.02 4.31
CA THR A 273 21.41 -6.36 4.83
C THR A 273 20.41 -7.38 5.35
N SER A 274 19.77 -7.06 6.47
CA SER A 274 18.65 -7.84 6.97
C SER A 274 17.33 -7.12 6.68
N ILE A 275 16.31 -7.86 6.26
CA ILE A 275 14.95 -7.35 6.17
C ILE A 275 14.40 -7.21 7.59
N GLN A 276 14.65 -6.08 8.23
CA GLN A 276 14.08 -5.72 9.52
C GLN A 276 13.42 -4.35 9.42
N ASN A 277 12.32 -4.17 10.16
CA ASN A 277 11.60 -2.89 10.19
C ASN A 277 11.21 -2.37 8.80
N HIS A 278 10.80 -3.28 7.90
CA HIS A 278 10.39 -2.94 6.52
C HIS A 278 11.50 -2.27 5.68
N HIS A 279 12.77 -2.56 5.97
CA HIS A 279 13.88 -2.06 5.19
C HIS A 279 14.12 -2.99 3.99
N TYR A 280 13.43 -2.73 2.89
CA TYR A 280 13.47 -3.52 1.66
C TYR A 280 14.47 -2.91 0.66
N ILE A 281 15.57 -3.62 0.40
CA ILE A 281 16.59 -3.24 -0.56
C ILE A 281 16.68 -4.32 -1.63
N GLY A 282 16.33 -3.96 -2.86
CA GLY A 282 16.40 -4.82 -4.03
C GLY A 282 17.18 -4.17 -5.16
N THR A 283 17.02 -4.71 -6.36
CA THR A 283 17.63 -4.23 -7.61
C THR A 283 16.59 -3.67 -8.58
N GLY A 284 15.30 -3.69 -8.21
CA GLY A 284 14.16 -3.40 -9.07
C GLY A 284 14.07 -1.95 -9.55
N PRO A 285 13.13 -1.66 -10.47
CA PRO A 285 12.97 -0.35 -11.08
C PRO A 285 12.56 0.76 -10.10
N PHE A 286 12.03 0.38 -8.93
CA PHE A 286 11.65 1.30 -7.86
C PHE A 286 12.30 0.91 -6.55
N LYS A 287 12.75 1.91 -5.79
CA LYS A 287 13.20 1.77 -4.40
C LYS A 287 12.09 2.17 -3.44
N LEU A 288 12.02 1.51 -2.30
CA LEU A 288 11.10 1.86 -1.22
C LEU A 288 11.58 3.14 -0.53
N ALA A 289 10.83 4.23 -0.68
CA ALA A 289 11.09 5.51 -0.02
C ALA A 289 10.38 5.61 1.34
N HIS A 290 9.18 5.03 1.47
CA HIS A 290 8.41 5.02 2.71
C HIS A 290 7.56 3.76 2.82
N TYR A 291 7.44 3.23 4.05
CA TYR A 291 6.52 2.15 4.39
C TYR A 291 5.85 2.43 5.73
N SER A 292 4.55 2.45 5.72
CA SER A 292 3.71 2.48 6.93
C SER A 292 2.46 1.62 6.75
N GLU A 293 1.66 1.46 7.80
CA GLU A 293 0.36 0.77 7.67
C GLU A 293 -0.64 1.51 6.77
N ASP A 294 -0.43 2.82 6.58
CA ASP A 294 -1.36 3.70 5.88
C ASP A 294 -0.92 4.04 4.46
N ASN A 295 0.40 4.05 4.21
CA ASN A 295 0.89 4.30 2.86
C ASN A 295 2.25 3.64 2.60
N ILE A 296 2.48 3.35 1.33
CA ILE A 296 3.75 2.87 0.78
C ILE A 296 4.13 3.80 -0.36
N ILE A 297 5.36 4.27 -0.37
CA ILE A 297 5.88 5.15 -1.41
C ILE A 297 7.08 4.49 -2.07
N LEU A 298 7.00 4.37 -3.37
CA LEU A 298 8.06 3.89 -4.24
C LEU A 298 8.59 5.06 -5.08
N GLU A 299 9.91 5.16 -5.22
CA GLU A 299 10.59 6.13 -6.09
C GLU A 299 11.40 5.41 -7.16
N ALA A 300 11.39 5.93 -8.38
CA ALA A 300 12.16 5.36 -9.48
C ALA A 300 13.65 5.25 -9.15
N PHE A 301 14.23 4.09 -9.43
CA PHE A 301 15.65 3.85 -9.25
C PHE A 301 16.41 4.19 -10.52
N THR A 302 17.19 5.28 -10.50
CA THR A 302 17.88 5.81 -11.67
C THR A 302 19.01 4.91 -12.19
N HIS A 303 19.58 4.03 -11.32
CA HIS A 303 20.62 3.08 -11.68
C HIS A 303 20.06 1.69 -12.00
N TYR A 304 18.77 1.60 -12.34
CA TYR A 304 18.20 0.33 -12.76
C TYR A 304 18.91 -0.21 -14.01
N PHE A 305 19.24 -1.49 -14.00
CA PHE A 305 20.06 -2.11 -15.06
C PHE A 305 19.32 -2.34 -16.40
N LYS A 306 18.03 -2.07 -16.46
CA LYS A 306 17.21 -2.00 -17.66
C LYS A 306 16.75 -0.55 -17.91
N GLU A 307 15.66 -0.37 -18.63
CA GLU A 307 15.06 0.92 -18.88
C GLU A 307 14.51 1.54 -17.59
N ARG A 308 14.79 2.82 -17.40
CA ARG A 308 14.24 3.58 -16.28
C ARG A 308 12.72 3.59 -16.37
N ALA A 309 12.05 3.44 -15.25
CA ALA A 309 10.60 3.61 -15.16
C ALA A 309 10.18 5.01 -15.63
N LEU A 310 9.05 5.10 -16.34
CA LEU A 310 8.47 6.38 -16.77
C LEU A 310 8.00 7.20 -15.59
N LEU A 311 7.30 6.57 -14.64
CA LEU A 311 6.87 7.22 -13.40
C LEU A 311 8.08 7.48 -12.50
N ASP A 312 8.11 8.65 -11.88
CA ASP A 312 9.12 8.99 -10.88
C ASP A 312 8.75 8.47 -9.50
N ARG A 313 7.43 8.40 -9.21
CA ARG A 313 6.93 8.02 -7.90
C ARG A 313 5.58 7.31 -8.00
N ILE A 314 5.40 6.28 -7.17
CA ILE A 314 4.13 5.59 -6.99
C ILE A 314 3.80 5.62 -5.50
N GLU A 315 2.59 6.04 -5.17
CA GLU A 315 2.09 6.11 -3.80
C GLU A 315 0.88 5.19 -3.65
N PHE A 316 0.94 4.27 -2.71
CA PHE A 316 -0.19 3.43 -2.33
C PHE A 316 -0.76 3.92 -1.01
N TRP A 317 -2.05 4.24 -1.00
CA TRP A 317 -2.74 4.81 0.16
C TRP A 317 -3.83 3.87 0.66
N GLY A 318 -3.74 3.48 1.93
CA GLY A 318 -4.74 2.64 2.59
C GLY A 318 -6.05 3.39 2.79
N ILE A 319 -7.12 2.93 2.16
CA ILE A 319 -8.46 3.50 2.28
C ILE A 319 -9.26 2.69 3.30
N PRO A 320 -9.83 3.32 4.34
CA PRO A 320 -10.68 2.61 5.29
C PRO A 320 -12.00 2.15 4.66
N ASP A 321 -12.56 1.03 5.14
CA ASP A 321 -13.79 0.41 4.61
C ASP A 321 -15.03 1.32 4.57
N HIS A 322 -15.06 2.37 5.39
CA HIS A 322 -16.18 3.32 5.44
C HIS A 322 -16.09 4.43 4.38
N VAL A 323 -15.01 4.48 3.61
CA VAL A 323 -14.76 5.46 2.54
C VAL A 323 -14.86 4.75 1.21
N GLN A 324 -15.75 5.20 0.33
CA GLN A 324 -15.90 4.65 -1.01
C GLN A 324 -15.15 5.55 -2.00
N ILE A 325 -14.12 5.00 -2.61
CA ILE A 325 -13.38 5.65 -3.69
C ILE A 325 -13.34 4.67 -4.86
N ASP A 326 -14.05 5.02 -5.90
CA ASP A 326 -13.91 4.36 -7.20
C ASP A 326 -12.78 5.07 -7.93
N ALA A 327 -11.62 4.45 -8.00
CA ALA A 327 -10.48 5.03 -8.71
C ALA A 327 -10.56 4.65 -10.19
N ASP A 328 -11.09 5.54 -10.98
CA ASP A 328 -10.92 5.49 -12.43
C ASP A 328 -9.56 6.12 -12.77
N TYR A 329 -8.66 5.32 -13.34
CA TYR A 329 -7.37 5.82 -13.80
C TYR A 329 -7.53 6.34 -15.24
N GLU A 330 -7.55 7.65 -15.42
CA GLU A 330 -7.45 8.25 -16.75
C GLU A 330 -5.98 8.28 -17.17
N LEU A 331 -5.64 7.54 -18.22
CA LEU A 331 -4.31 7.63 -18.83
C LEU A 331 -4.20 8.94 -19.64
N PRO A 332 -3.07 9.66 -19.53
CA PRO A 332 -2.86 10.86 -20.33
C PRO A 332 -2.79 10.46 -21.81
N ASN A 333 -3.65 11.03 -22.66
CA ASN A 333 -3.76 10.91 -24.11
C ASN A 333 -5.00 10.15 -24.67
N GLU A 334 -5.99 9.85 -23.90
CA GLU A 334 -7.26 9.45 -24.49
C GLU A 334 -8.08 10.70 -24.79
N GLU A 335 -8.38 10.92 -26.08
CA GLU A 335 -9.38 11.91 -26.51
C GLU A 335 -10.70 11.54 -25.78
N GLU A 336 -11.39 12.53 -25.24
CA GLU A 336 -12.59 12.43 -24.36
C GLU A 336 -13.72 11.48 -24.86
N ASN A 337 -13.57 10.81 -25.99
CA ASN A 337 -14.62 10.04 -26.66
C ASN A 337 -14.43 8.52 -26.72
N GLU A 338 -13.29 7.98 -26.28
CA GLU A 338 -13.06 6.53 -26.30
C GLU A 338 -12.58 6.02 -24.93
N ARG A 339 -13.53 5.80 -24.00
CA ARG A 339 -13.25 4.99 -22.82
C ARG A 339 -13.07 3.54 -23.25
N HIS A 340 -11.86 3.05 -23.22
CA HIS A 340 -11.56 1.63 -23.39
C HIS A 340 -11.54 0.98 -22.02
N ASP A 341 -12.59 0.21 -21.69
CA ASP A 341 -12.55 -0.70 -20.56
C ASP A 341 -11.56 -1.83 -20.88
N ILE A 342 -10.37 -1.77 -20.30
CA ILE A 342 -9.40 -2.86 -20.40
C ILE A 342 -9.77 -3.88 -19.33
N GLN A 343 -10.43 -4.96 -19.71
CA GLN A 343 -10.63 -6.12 -18.85
C GLN A 343 -9.38 -7.01 -18.94
N ILE A 344 -8.61 -7.06 -17.85
CA ILE A 344 -7.53 -8.01 -17.70
C ILE A 344 -8.08 -9.22 -16.95
N GLU A 345 -8.17 -10.39 -17.61
CA GLU A 345 -8.45 -11.64 -16.90
C GLU A 345 -7.26 -11.98 -16.00
N GLU A 346 -7.43 -11.87 -14.69
CA GLU A 346 -6.47 -12.46 -13.76
C GLU A 346 -6.58 -13.99 -13.83
N ILE A 347 -5.52 -14.65 -14.28
CA ILE A 347 -5.38 -16.09 -14.18
C ILE A 347 -5.06 -16.44 -12.74
N GLY A 348 -6.09 -16.62 -11.94
CA GLY A 348 -6.00 -16.96 -10.53
C GLY A 348 -7.01 -18.02 -10.13
N CYS A 349 -6.85 -18.58 -8.95
CA CYS A 349 -7.83 -19.44 -8.33
C CYS A 349 -8.02 -19.07 -6.86
N ILE A 350 -9.27 -19.09 -6.41
CA ILE A 350 -9.60 -19.05 -4.99
C ILE A 350 -9.70 -20.48 -4.52
N TYR A 351 -8.94 -20.83 -3.49
CA TYR A 351 -8.98 -22.17 -2.92
C TYR A 351 -9.12 -22.11 -1.40
N ALA A 352 -9.79 -23.11 -0.84
CA ALA A 352 -9.84 -23.34 0.60
C ALA A 352 -9.06 -24.61 0.93
N SER A 353 -8.17 -24.53 1.91
CA SER A 353 -7.38 -25.65 2.38
C SER A 353 -7.64 -25.94 3.85
N PHE A 354 -7.60 -27.23 4.23
CA PHE A 354 -7.69 -27.66 5.62
C PHE A 354 -6.30 -27.74 6.25
N ASN A 355 -6.15 -27.16 7.42
CA ASN A 355 -4.89 -27.26 8.17
C ASN A 355 -4.77 -28.63 8.87
N PHE A 356 -4.18 -29.60 8.19
CA PHE A 356 -3.98 -30.96 8.73
C PHE A 356 -3.00 -31.06 9.91
N LYS A 357 -2.27 -29.98 10.23
CA LYS A 357 -1.42 -29.91 11.43
C LYS A 357 -2.23 -29.69 12.73
N LYS A 358 -3.49 -29.27 12.61
CA LYS A 358 -4.39 -29.06 13.75
C LYS A 358 -5.42 -30.19 13.85
N PRO A 359 -5.74 -30.70 15.04
CA PRO A 359 -6.82 -31.68 15.22
C PRO A 359 -8.18 -31.03 14.90
N GLY A 360 -9.06 -31.79 14.23
CA GLY A 360 -10.40 -31.30 13.89
C GLY A 360 -11.16 -32.21 12.95
N PRO A 361 -12.44 -31.93 12.67
CA PRO A 361 -13.31 -32.77 11.86
C PRO A 361 -12.83 -32.91 10.40
N HIS A 362 -11.98 -32.01 9.93
CA HIS A 362 -11.41 -32.02 8.59
C HIS A 362 -10.47 -33.21 8.33
N HIS A 363 -10.05 -33.97 9.36
CA HIS A 363 -9.33 -35.23 9.18
C HIS A 363 -10.24 -36.33 8.65
N ASP A 364 -11.57 -36.24 8.86
CA ASP A 364 -12.54 -37.16 8.29
C ASP A 364 -12.79 -36.84 6.81
N ILE A 365 -12.67 -37.87 5.94
CA ILE A 365 -12.89 -37.69 4.50
C ILE A 365 -14.34 -37.34 4.16
N TYR A 366 -15.31 -37.86 4.93
CA TYR A 366 -16.73 -37.57 4.71
C TYR A 366 -17.08 -36.12 5.08
N PHE A 367 -16.44 -35.59 6.11
CA PHE A 367 -16.54 -34.17 6.45
C PHE A 367 -16.05 -33.28 5.28
N ARG A 368 -14.85 -33.58 4.72
CA ARG A 368 -14.33 -32.83 3.59
C ARG A 368 -15.19 -32.92 2.35
N LYS A 369 -15.76 -34.11 2.07
CA LYS A 369 -16.69 -34.32 0.96
C LYS A 369 -17.97 -33.51 1.16
N ALA A 370 -18.57 -33.58 2.36
CA ALA A 370 -19.77 -32.82 2.68
C ALA A 370 -19.51 -31.29 2.58
N TRP A 371 -18.35 -30.85 3.04
CA TRP A 371 -17.94 -29.44 2.95
C TRP A 371 -17.82 -28.99 1.48
N ARG A 372 -17.24 -29.83 0.60
CA ARG A 372 -17.14 -29.55 -0.82
C ARG A 372 -18.52 -29.43 -1.51
N GLU A 373 -19.47 -30.28 -1.13
CA GLU A 373 -20.83 -30.23 -1.68
C GLU A 373 -21.65 -29.01 -1.19
N LEU A 374 -21.29 -28.45 -0.02
CA LEU A 374 -21.92 -27.24 0.52
C LEU A 374 -21.32 -25.95 -0.05
N TYR A 375 -20.17 -26.05 -0.71
CA TYR A 375 -19.47 -24.90 -1.25
C TYR A 375 -20.02 -24.56 -2.65
N ASP A 376 -20.87 -23.56 -2.70
CA ASP A 376 -21.40 -23.01 -3.95
C ASP A 376 -20.42 -21.97 -4.49
N VAL A 377 -19.84 -22.24 -5.67
CA VAL A 377 -18.87 -21.35 -6.32
C VAL A 377 -19.49 -19.99 -6.64
N GLU A 378 -20.78 -19.94 -6.99
CA GLU A 378 -21.48 -18.66 -7.26
C GLU A 378 -21.63 -17.79 -6.00
N MET A 379 -21.68 -18.40 -4.80
CA MET A 379 -21.78 -17.66 -3.53
C MET A 379 -20.44 -17.11 -3.07
N ILE A 380 -19.31 -17.60 -3.60
CA ILE A 380 -17.95 -17.13 -3.27
C ILE A 380 -17.56 -15.94 -4.16
N LEU A 381 -18.10 -15.88 -5.38
CA LEU A 381 -17.78 -14.87 -6.38
C LEU A 381 -18.72 -13.64 -6.32
N ARG A 382 -19.63 -13.61 -5.36
CA ARG A 382 -20.47 -12.45 -5.02
C ARG A 382 -19.88 -11.71 -3.82
#